data_68a5033555434ef862b2b987117dc398
#
_entry.id   68a5033555434ef862b2b987117dc398
#
_cell.length_a   1.000
_cell.length_b   1.000
_cell.length_c   1.000
_cell.angle_alpha   90.00
_cell.angle_beta   90.00
_cell.angle_gamma   90.00
#
_symmetry.space_group_name_H-M   'P 1'
#
loop_
_entity.id
_entity.type
_entity.pdbx_description
1 polymer ?
#
loop_
_entity_poly.entity_id
_entity_poly.type
_entity_poly.pdbx_seq_one_letter_code
_entity_poly.pdbx_strand_id
1 'polypeptide(L)'
;MSAADVAGPTTTLAETIEAAFERREEIGPATKGAVREAVEAALDLLDRGAARVAEKSADGAWRVNQWLKKAVLLSFRLNDMSVIPGGPGHAAWWDKIASKFDGWSEDRFRSAGFRAVPGSVVRRSAYVAPGVVLMPCFVNLGAYVDQGTMIDTWSTVGSCAQIGKNCHISGGVGIGGVLEPLQASPVIVEDNCFIGARSEVAEGVIVREGSVLSMGVFIGASTKIVDRDSGRIFQGEVPAYSVVVPGTLPGKRAAGGKDSADIASPSLACAVIVKRVDEKTRAKTSINELLRD
;
A
#
# COMPACT_ATOMS: atom_id res chain seq x y z
N MET A 1 -3.09 -41.02 18.51
CA MET A 1 -2.06 -40.02 18.14
C MET A 1 -2.77 -38.71 17.89
N SER A 2 -2.54 -37.76 18.78
CA SER A 2 -3.22 -36.44 18.86
C SER A 2 -2.80 -35.52 17.73
N ALA A 3 -3.76 -34.72 17.26
CA ALA A 3 -3.58 -33.73 16.16
C ALA A 3 -2.80 -32.45 16.62
N ALA A 4 -1.74 -32.61 17.38
CA ALA A 4 -1.03 -31.51 18.03
C ALA A 4 0.38 -31.19 17.46
N ASP A 5 0.81 -31.78 16.37
CA ASP A 5 2.17 -31.60 15.87
C ASP A 5 2.21 -31.39 14.34
N VAL A 6 1.81 -30.21 13.85
CA VAL A 6 2.41 -29.58 12.66
C VAL A 6 2.15 -28.07 12.71
N ALA A 7 2.64 -27.39 13.70
CA ALA A 7 2.82 -25.93 13.62
C ALA A 7 4.07 -25.70 12.76
N GLY A 8 3.89 -25.19 11.53
CA GLY A 8 5.01 -24.87 10.63
C GLY A 8 5.86 -23.72 11.19
N PRO A 9 7.09 -23.50 10.66
CA PRO A 9 8.03 -22.44 11.11
C PRO A 9 7.41 -21.05 11.25
N THR A 10 6.43 -20.75 10.43
CA THR A 10 5.71 -19.45 10.40
C THR A 10 4.80 -19.28 11.64
N THR A 11 4.18 -20.35 12.13
CA THR A 11 3.34 -20.31 13.34
C THR A 11 4.17 -19.97 14.57
N THR A 12 5.36 -20.57 14.71
CA THR A 12 6.28 -20.27 15.81
C THR A 12 6.82 -18.84 15.75
N LEU A 13 7.06 -18.27 14.54
CA LEU A 13 7.46 -16.87 14.37
C LEU A 13 6.34 -15.93 14.79
N ALA A 14 5.11 -16.19 14.36
CA ALA A 14 3.95 -15.38 14.69
C ALA A 14 3.72 -15.35 16.20
N GLU A 15 3.75 -16.50 16.89
CA GLU A 15 3.59 -16.59 18.33
C GLU A 15 4.68 -15.82 19.10
N THR A 16 5.94 -15.92 18.65
CA THR A 16 7.06 -15.18 19.26
C THR A 16 6.87 -13.68 19.11
N ILE A 17 6.45 -13.21 17.94
CA ILE A 17 6.24 -11.79 17.64
C ILE A 17 5.02 -11.26 18.39
N GLU A 18 3.92 -12.02 18.46
CA GLU A 18 2.74 -11.67 19.24
C GLU A 18 3.09 -11.48 20.73
N ALA A 19 3.77 -12.45 21.34
CA ALA A 19 4.21 -12.38 22.73
C ALA A 19 5.20 -11.22 22.99
N ALA A 20 6.09 -10.94 22.04
CA ALA A 20 7.01 -9.82 22.11
C ALA A 20 6.27 -8.47 22.03
N PHE A 21 5.25 -8.38 21.18
CA PHE A 21 4.48 -7.14 21.01
C PHE A 21 3.68 -6.75 22.26
N GLU A 22 3.18 -7.71 23.02
CA GLU A 22 2.48 -7.45 24.29
C GLU A 22 3.38 -6.77 25.34
N ARG A 23 4.70 -7.06 25.29
CA ARG A 23 5.72 -6.44 26.16
C ARG A 23 6.66 -5.51 25.41
N ARG A 24 6.19 -4.86 24.36
CA ARG A 24 7.00 -4.03 23.45
C ARG A 24 7.75 -2.88 24.12
N GLU A 25 7.26 -2.41 25.28
CA GLU A 25 7.93 -1.36 26.05
C GLU A 25 9.29 -1.82 26.63
N GLU A 26 9.49 -3.11 26.81
CA GLU A 26 10.74 -3.72 27.28
C GLU A 26 11.73 -3.97 26.14
N ILE A 27 11.30 -3.82 24.88
CA ILE A 27 12.09 -4.11 23.68
C ILE A 27 12.81 -2.84 23.21
N GLY A 28 14.11 -2.98 22.99
CA GLY A 28 14.96 -1.89 22.53
C GLY A 28 16.20 -2.38 21.78
N PRO A 29 17.12 -1.47 21.42
CA PRO A 29 18.32 -1.83 20.64
C PRO A 29 19.23 -2.88 21.29
N ALA A 30 19.19 -2.96 22.62
CA ALA A 30 19.96 -3.94 23.39
C ALA A 30 19.34 -5.37 23.38
N THR A 31 18.07 -5.52 22.95
CA THR A 31 17.39 -6.82 22.88
C THR A 31 18.07 -7.75 21.88
N LYS A 32 18.37 -8.96 22.30
CA LYS A 32 19.05 -10.03 21.53
C LYS A 32 18.26 -11.33 21.58
N GLY A 33 18.72 -12.37 20.87
CA GLY A 33 18.15 -13.72 20.87
C GLY A 33 16.79 -13.81 20.17
N ALA A 34 15.95 -14.74 20.62
CA ALA A 34 14.77 -15.21 19.91
C ALA A 34 13.81 -14.10 19.40
N VAL A 35 13.62 -13.03 20.15
CA VAL A 35 12.74 -11.92 19.73
C VAL A 35 13.35 -11.19 18.52
N ARG A 36 14.62 -10.81 18.58
CA ARG A 36 15.29 -10.15 17.47
C ARG A 36 15.35 -11.05 16.25
N GLU A 37 15.71 -12.31 16.45
CA GLU A 37 15.80 -13.31 15.37
C GLU A 37 14.43 -13.51 14.68
N ALA A 38 13.36 -13.60 15.46
CA ALA A 38 12.00 -13.74 14.91
C ALA A 38 11.57 -12.51 14.11
N VAL A 39 11.84 -11.29 14.59
CA VAL A 39 11.53 -10.05 13.86
C VAL A 39 12.36 -9.98 12.58
N GLU A 40 13.65 -10.23 12.61
CA GLU A 40 14.51 -10.22 11.42
C GLU A 40 14.04 -11.27 10.40
N ALA A 41 13.71 -12.49 10.82
CA ALA A 41 13.17 -13.53 9.96
C ALA A 41 11.83 -13.11 9.31
N ALA A 42 10.95 -12.45 10.04
CA ALA A 42 9.70 -11.93 9.50
C ALA A 42 9.92 -10.83 8.46
N LEU A 43 10.86 -9.90 8.73
CA LEU A 43 11.23 -8.86 7.76
C LEU A 43 11.85 -9.46 6.49
N ASP A 44 12.66 -10.51 6.62
CA ASP A 44 13.25 -11.22 5.47
C ASP A 44 12.18 -11.97 4.65
N LEU A 45 11.16 -12.55 5.31
CA LEU A 45 10.01 -13.14 4.61
C LEU A 45 9.24 -12.08 3.79
N LEU A 46 9.01 -10.90 4.38
CA LEU A 46 8.39 -9.77 3.68
C LEU A 46 9.28 -9.29 2.52
N ASP A 47 10.58 -9.09 2.75
CA ASP A 47 11.54 -8.54 1.78
C ASP A 47 11.64 -9.36 0.50
N ARG A 48 11.56 -10.69 0.63
CA ARG A 48 11.59 -11.62 -0.51
C ARG A 48 10.21 -12.05 -1.04
N GLY A 49 9.12 -11.48 -0.49
CA GLY A 49 7.74 -11.78 -0.90
C GLY A 49 7.25 -13.18 -0.53
N ALA A 50 7.93 -13.86 0.39
CA ALA A 50 7.52 -15.18 0.90
C ALA A 50 6.38 -15.08 1.94
N ALA A 51 6.13 -13.89 2.46
CA ALA A 51 4.95 -13.55 3.25
C ALA A 51 4.44 -12.16 2.84
N ARG A 52 3.16 -11.91 3.05
CA ARG A 52 2.50 -10.62 2.76
C ARG A 52 1.73 -10.13 3.97
N VAL A 53 1.70 -8.80 4.16
CA VAL A 53 0.89 -8.19 5.22
C VAL A 53 -0.60 -8.39 5.00
N ALA A 54 -1.05 -8.44 3.75
CA ALA A 54 -2.40 -8.89 3.44
C ALA A 54 -2.41 -9.85 2.25
N GLU A 55 -3.24 -10.87 2.34
CA GLU A 55 -3.38 -11.93 1.35
C GLU A 55 -4.85 -12.12 0.97
N LYS A 56 -5.09 -12.41 -0.32
CA LYS A 56 -6.43 -12.72 -0.81
C LYS A 56 -6.72 -14.20 -0.55
N SER A 57 -7.74 -14.47 0.24
CA SER A 57 -8.18 -15.84 0.52
C SER A 57 -9.01 -16.41 -0.62
N ALA A 58 -9.25 -17.72 -0.60
CA ALA A 58 -9.95 -18.44 -1.66
C ALA A 58 -11.39 -17.93 -1.92
N ASP A 59 -12.02 -17.33 -0.92
CA ASP A 59 -13.33 -16.68 -1.01
C ASP A 59 -13.27 -15.25 -1.61
N GLY A 60 -12.07 -14.78 -1.97
CA GLY A 60 -11.84 -13.44 -2.54
C GLY A 60 -11.72 -12.32 -1.51
N ALA A 61 -11.86 -12.62 -0.22
CA ALA A 61 -11.66 -11.63 0.84
C ALA A 61 -10.18 -11.40 1.13
N TRP A 62 -9.82 -10.18 1.48
CA TRP A 62 -8.48 -9.85 1.95
C TRP A 62 -8.36 -10.08 3.45
N ARG A 63 -7.33 -10.82 3.85
CA ARG A 63 -7.00 -11.10 5.26
C ARG A 63 -5.68 -10.47 5.62
N VAL A 64 -5.65 -9.77 6.75
CA VAL A 64 -4.46 -9.09 7.24
C VAL A 64 -3.70 -9.97 8.22
N ASN A 65 -2.43 -10.22 7.94
CA ASN A 65 -1.47 -10.90 8.80
C ASN A 65 -0.93 -9.90 9.83
N GLN A 66 -1.69 -9.64 10.90
CA GLN A 66 -1.35 -8.60 11.88
C GLN A 66 0.01 -8.82 12.55
N TRP A 67 0.42 -10.08 12.74
CA TRP A 67 1.72 -10.39 13.31
C TRP A 67 2.89 -9.83 12.49
N LEU A 68 2.75 -9.73 11.16
CA LEU A 68 3.74 -9.09 10.29
C LEU A 68 3.79 -7.57 10.49
N LYS A 69 2.65 -6.91 10.69
CA LYS A 69 2.63 -5.48 11.08
C LYS A 69 3.31 -5.27 12.43
N LYS A 70 3.06 -6.17 13.40
CA LYS A 70 3.73 -6.15 14.71
C LYS A 70 5.23 -6.32 14.57
N ALA A 71 5.70 -7.23 13.69
CA ALA A 71 7.13 -7.39 13.39
C ALA A 71 7.74 -6.09 12.85
N VAL A 72 7.07 -5.43 11.90
CA VAL A 72 7.49 -4.14 11.36
C VAL A 72 7.58 -3.08 12.46
N LEU A 73 6.60 -2.98 13.34
CA LEU A 73 6.61 -2.03 14.46
C LEU A 73 7.73 -2.33 15.47
N LEU A 74 7.95 -3.60 15.80
CA LEU A 74 9.03 -4.03 16.68
C LEU A 74 10.41 -3.71 16.10
N SER A 75 10.57 -3.73 14.78
CA SER A 75 11.86 -3.42 14.14
C SER A 75 12.33 -1.99 14.44
N PHE A 76 11.41 -1.03 14.54
CA PHE A 76 11.75 0.34 14.93
C PHE A 76 12.26 0.46 16.37
N ARG A 77 11.80 -0.44 17.26
CA ARG A 77 12.28 -0.48 18.64
C ARG A 77 13.62 -1.21 18.76
N LEU A 78 13.79 -2.28 17.99
CA LEU A 78 15.01 -3.09 17.97
C LEU A 78 16.21 -2.35 17.38
N ASN A 79 15.98 -1.41 16.46
CA ASN A 79 17.04 -0.71 15.76
C ASN A 79 17.26 0.68 16.35
N ASP A 80 18.52 1.06 16.47
CA ASP A 80 18.91 2.42 16.76
C ASP A 80 19.10 3.22 15.47
N MET A 81 19.18 4.53 15.61
CA MET A 81 19.50 5.44 14.52
C MET A 81 20.93 5.18 14.01
N SER A 82 21.10 5.17 12.72
CA SER A 82 22.39 4.98 12.09
C SER A 82 22.56 5.86 10.84
N VAL A 83 23.80 6.14 10.49
CA VAL A 83 24.12 6.81 9.22
C VAL A 83 23.96 5.84 8.09
N ILE A 84 23.14 6.19 7.11
CA ILE A 84 22.92 5.44 5.88
C ILE A 84 23.61 6.19 4.74
N PRO A 85 24.71 5.67 4.16
CA PRO A 85 25.43 6.32 3.06
C PRO A 85 24.70 6.15 1.72
N GLY A 86 25.17 6.83 0.69
CA GLY A 86 24.70 6.65 -0.69
C GLY A 86 23.73 7.70 -1.19
N GLY A 87 23.56 8.79 -0.45
CA GLY A 87 22.80 9.94 -0.93
C GLY A 87 23.47 10.66 -2.10
N PRO A 88 22.71 11.43 -2.91
CA PRO A 88 23.26 12.26 -3.97
C PRO A 88 24.33 13.22 -3.46
N GLY A 89 25.44 13.38 -4.19
CA GLY A 89 26.52 14.29 -3.82
C GLY A 89 27.24 13.88 -2.54
N HIS A 90 27.34 12.59 -2.25
CA HIS A 90 27.90 12.02 -1.01
C HIS A 90 27.12 12.37 0.27
N ALA A 91 25.87 12.81 0.14
CA ALA A 91 25.00 12.99 1.30
C ALA A 91 24.70 11.65 2.00
N ALA A 92 24.31 11.73 3.25
CA ALA A 92 23.89 10.59 4.04
C ALA A 92 22.55 10.88 4.70
N TRP A 93 21.86 9.81 5.07
CA TRP A 93 20.62 9.87 5.84
C TRP A 93 20.85 9.39 7.27
N TRP A 94 19.91 9.67 8.15
CA TRP A 94 19.91 9.28 9.54
C TRP A 94 18.59 8.58 9.86
N ASP A 95 18.56 7.24 9.91
CA ASP A 95 17.35 6.46 10.10
C ASP A 95 17.66 5.12 10.78
N LYS A 96 16.57 4.44 11.21
CA LYS A 96 16.59 3.11 11.83
C LYS A 96 16.50 1.98 10.80
N ILE A 97 16.00 2.24 9.60
CA ILE A 97 15.69 1.22 8.59
C ILE A 97 16.60 1.39 7.39
N ALA A 98 17.36 0.36 7.10
CA ALA A 98 18.26 0.32 5.96
C ALA A 98 17.49 0.40 4.62
N SER A 99 18.20 0.83 3.57
CA SER A 99 17.73 0.67 2.20
C SER A 99 17.64 -0.82 1.84
N LYS A 100 16.64 -1.20 1.04
CA LYS A 100 16.58 -2.54 0.41
C LYS A 100 17.84 -2.81 -0.43
N PHE A 101 18.42 -1.78 -1.03
CA PHE A 101 19.55 -1.86 -1.94
C PHE A 101 20.91 -1.81 -1.24
N ASP A 102 20.93 -1.76 0.09
CA ASP A 102 22.18 -1.72 0.85
C ASP A 102 23.02 -2.97 0.56
N GLY A 103 24.28 -2.75 0.12
CA GLY A 103 25.20 -3.81 -0.25
C GLY A 103 24.83 -4.63 -1.50
N TRP A 104 23.87 -4.20 -2.32
CA TRP A 104 23.51 -4.92 -3.53
C TRP A 104 24.56 -4.80 -4.63
N SER A 105 24.98 -5.96 -5.17
CA SER A 105 25.81 -6.07 -6.36
C SER A 105 24.98 -6.07 -7.65
N GLU A 106 25.65 -5.95 -8.80
CA GLU A 106 25.01 -6.09 -10.11
C GLU A 106 24.27 -7.43 -10.25
N ASP A 107 24.89 -8.54 -9.79
CA ASP A 107 24.27 -9.87 -9.83
C ASP A 107 23.00 -9.93 -9.01
N ARG A 108 22.95 -9.22 -7.86
CA ARG A 108 21.75 -9.13 -7.04
C ARG A 108 20.62 -8.40 -7.76
N PHE A 109 20.91 -7.29 -8.43
CA PHE A 109 19.92 -6.58 -9.24
C PHE A 109 19.43 -7.41 -10.44
N ARG A 110 20.35 -8.10 -11.13
CA ARG A 110 19.98 -9.00 -12.25
C ARG A 110 19.07 -10.13 -11.77
N SER A 111 19.38 -10.75 -10.66
CA SER A 111 18.59 -11.82 -10.04
C SER A 111 17.21 -11.33 -9.58
N ALA A 112 17.12 -10.11 -9.05
CA ALA A 112 15.86 -9.51 -8.62
C ALA A 112 14.93 -9.16 -9.79
N GLY A 113 15.48 -8.87 -10.96
CA GLY A 113 14.74 -8.74 -12.22
C GLY A 113 13.84 -7.53 -12.36
N PHE A 114 13.97 -6.51 -11.52
CA PHE A 114 13.26 -5.22 -11.65
C PHE A 114 14.23 -4.09 -12.01
N ARG A 115 13.68 -2.97 -12.44
CA ARG A 115 14.44 -1.76 -12.76
C ARG A 115 14.18 -0.69 -11.69
N ALA A 116 15.25 -0.13 -11.11
CA ALA A 116 15.21 1.00 -10.19
C ALA A 116 15.98 2.18 -10.80
N VAL A 117 15.29 3.27 -11.09
CA VAL A 117 15.88 4.51 -11.61
C VAL A 117 16.59 5.24 -10.46
N PRO A 118 17.72 5.94 -10.72
CA PRO A 118 18.38 6.73 -9.67
C PRO A 118 17.40 7.67 -8.96
N GLY A 119 17.44 7.66 -7.63
CA GLY A 119 16.49 8.39 -6.78
C GLY A 119 15.28 7.58 -6.32
N SER A 120 15.14 6.32 -6.75
CA SER A 120 14.17 5.39 -6.16
C SER A 120 14.62 5.00 -4.75
N VAL A 121 13.73 5.16 -3.77
CA VAL A 121 13.96 4.76 -2.38
C VAL A 121 13.07 3.58 -2.06
N VAL A 122 13.67 2.45 -1.70
CA VAL A 122 12.94 1.27 -1.24
C VAL A 122 13.50 0.88 0.14
N ARG A 123 12.64 0.86 1.13
CA ARG A 123 13.05 0.48 2.50
C ARG A 123 13.10 -1.05 2.64
N ARG A 124 14.00 -1.56 3.47
CA ARG A 124 14.09 -3.00 3.79
C ARG A 124 12.72 -3.54 4.20
N SER A 125 12.43 -4.77 3.86
CA SER A 125 11.16 -5.50 4.00
C SER A 125 10.06 -5.10 3.00
N ALA A 126 10.27 -4.13 2.12
CA ALA A 126 9.40 -3.95 0.97
C ALA A 126 9.73 -4.98 -0.10
N TYR A 127 8.73 -5.68 -0.62
CA TYR A 127 8.90 -6.59 -1.75
C TYR A 127 8.66 -5.87 -3.07
N VAL A 128 9.55 -6.12 -4.02
CA VAL A 128 9.45 -5.64 -5.40
C VAL A 128 9.66 -6.83 -6.33
N ALA A 129 8.63 -7.20 -7.07
CA ALA A 129 8.63 -8.37 -7.95
C ALA A 129 9.45 -8.15 -9.23
N PRO A 130 9.87 -9.23 -9.92
CA PRO A 130 10.48 -9.13 -11.24
C PRO A 130 9.58 -8.39 -12.24
N GLY A 131 10.20 -7.67 -13.20
CA GLY A 131 9.49 -6.89 -14.20
C GLY A 131 8.88 -5.57 -13.72
N VAL A 132 8.98 -5.24 -12.43
CA VAL A 132 8.59 -3.93 -11.91
C VAL A 132 9.53 -2.85 -12.41
N VAL A 133 8.97 -1.66 -12.67
CA VAL A 133 9.73 -0.45 -12.96
C VAL A 133 9.49 0.57 -11.84
N LEU A 134 10.55 0.93 -11.13
CA LEU A 134 10.56 2.01 -10.16
C LEU A 134 11.19 3.24 -10.79
N MET A 135 10.40 4.26 -11.09
CA MET A 135 10.90 5.60 -11.33
C MET A 135 11.32 6.23 -9.99
N PRO A 136 11.93 7.43 -9.95
CA PRO A 136 12.23 8.07 -8.66
C PRO A 136 10.98 8.14 -7.78
N CYS A 137 10.84 7.22 -6.85
CA CYS A 137 9.65 6.99 -6.03
C CYS A 137 10.06 6.55 -4.63
N PHE A 138 9.07 6.42 -3.74
CA PHE A 138 9.29 5.92 -2.39
C PHE A 138 8.41 4.69 -2.12
N VAL A 139 9.04 3.56 -1.78
CA VAL A 139 8.36 2.33 -1.37
C VAL A 139 8.73 2.01 0.08
N ASN A 140 7.74 2.06 0.95
CA ASN A 140 7.95 1.94 2.38
C ASN A 140 7.97 0.47 2.84
N LEU A 141 8.46 0.24 4.06
CA LEU A 141 8.64 -1.11 4.62
C LEU A 141 7.32 -1.88 4.70
N GLY A 142 7.39 -3.19 4.49
CA GLY A 142 6.24 -4.08 4.47
C GLY A 142 5.34 -3.94 3.24
N ALA A 143 5.59 -2.97 2.36
CA ALA A 143 4.86 -2.84 1.10
C ALA A 143 5.15 -4.01 0.16
N TYR A 144 4.19 -4.33 -0.68
CA TYR A 144 4.29 -5.38 -1.69
C TYR A 144 3.93 -4.80 -3.06
N VAL A 145 4.85 -4.88 -4.01
CA VAL A 145 4.65 -4.44 -5.40
C VAL A 145 4.83 -5.64 -6.32
N ASP A 146 3.75 -6.07 -6.96
CA ASP A 146 3.72 -7.28 -7.77
C ASP A 146 4.20 -7.05 -9.21
N GLN A 147 4.39 -8.15 -9.92
CA GLN A 147 5.02 -8.27 -11.23
C GLN A 147 4.43 -7.33 -12.29
N GLY A 148 5.29 -6.74 -13.11
CA GLY A 148 4.89 -5.92 -14.26
C GLY A 148 4.33 -4.54 -13.91
N THR A 149 4.28 -4.20 -12.63
CA THR A 149 3.78 -2.90 -12.16
C THR A 149 4.82 -1.79 -12.34
N MET A 150 4.34 -0.60 -12.69
CA MET A 150 5.15 0.63 -12.69
C MET A 150 4.76 1.52 -11.51
N ILE A 151 5.76 1.95 -10.74
CA ILE A 151 5.64 3.02 -9.74
C ILE A 151 6.32 4.23 -10.34
N ASP A 152 5.53 5.20 -10.79
CA ASP A 152 6.03 6.34 -11.56
C ASP A 152 6.59 7.45 -10.67
N THR A 153 7.10 8.49 -11.30
CA THR A 153 7.91 9.56 -10.71
C THR A 153 7.20 10.25 -9.55
N TRP A 154 7.91 10.34 -8.42
CA TRP A 154 7.45 10.96 -7.16
C TRP A 154 6.18 10.35 -6.55
N SER A 155 5.85 9.11 -6.93
CA SER A 155 4.79 8.36 -6.27
C SER A 155 5.29 7.73 -4.97
N THR A 156 4.36 7.48 -4.06
CA THR A 156 4.63 6.78 -2.80
C THR A 156 3.78 5.53 -2.69
N VAL A 157 4.40 4.45 -2.20
CA VAL A 157 3.71 3.24 -1.74
C VAL A 157 3.95 3.15 -0.24
N GLY A 158 2.92 3.42 0.53
CA GLY A 158 2.98 3.51 1.98
C GLY A 158 3.25 2.16 2.67
N SER A 159 3.55 2.22 3.96
CA SER A 159 3.87 1.02 4.75
C SER A 159 2.77 -0.03 4.63
N CYS A 160 3.17 -1.26 4.34
CA CYS A 160 2.28 -2.42 4.26
C CYS A 160 1.26 -2.38 3.10
N ALA A 161 1.22 -1.35 2.25
CA ALA A 161 0.33 -1.30 1.10
C ALA A 161 0.61 -2.44 0.13
N GLN A 162 -0.45 -2.95 -0.52
CA GLN A 162 -0.38 -4.09 -1.43
C GLN A 162 -0.77 -3.64 -2.84
N ILE A 163 0.18 -3.71 -3.77
CA ILE A 163 -0.05 -3.39 -5.18
C ILE A 163 0.02 -4.68 -5.99
N GLY A 164 -1.03 -4.95 -6.76
CA GLY A 164 -1.16 -6.11 -7.63
C GLY A 164 -0.31 -6.04 -8.89
N LYS A 165 -0.53 -7.00 -9.78
CA LYS A 165 0.20 -7.15 -11.04
C LYS A 165 -0.24 -6.14 -12.09
N ASN A 166 0.71 -5.78 -12.98
CA ASN A 166 0.42 -4.96 -14.16
C ASN A 166 -0.31 -3.65 -13.83
N CYS A 167 -0.10 -3.09 -12.66
CA CYS A 167 -0.65 -1.80 -12.28
C CYS A 167 0.23 -0.66 -12.80
N HIS A 168 -0.39 0.49 -13.00
CA HIS A 168 0.33 1.73 -13.23
C HIS A 168 -0.04 2.73 -12.13
N ILE A 169 0.91 3.03 -11.27
CA ILE A 169 0.81 4.06 -10.24
C ILE A 169 1.46 5.30 -10.83
N SER A 170 0.66 6.23 -11.35
CA SER A 170 1.14 7.38 -12.14
C SER A 170 1.87 8.42 -11.27
N GLY A 171 2.52 9.37 -11.93
CA GLY A 171 3.37 10.36 -11.26
C GLY A 171 2.69 11.12 -10.12
N GLY A 172 3.37 11.14 -8.98
CA GLY A 172 2.92 11.85 -7.78
C GLY A 172 1.68 11.27 -7.10
N VAL A 173 1.33 10.01 -7.38
CA VAL A 173 0.27 9.30 -6.67
C VAL A 173 0.72 8.98 -5.25
N GLY A 174 -0.16 9.17 -4.28
CA GLY A 174 -0.01 8.70 -2.92
C GLY A 174 -0.84 7.44 -2.66
N ILE A 175 -0.16 6.32 -2.42
CA ILE A 175 -0.81 5.13 -1.84
C ILE A 175 -0.49 5.14 -0.36
N GLY A 176 -1.51 5.39 0.45
CA GLY A 176 -1.39 5.52 1.89
C GLY A 176 -0.92 4.22 2.54
N GLY A 177 -0.07 4.35 3.54
CA GLY A 177 0.35 3.27 4.40
C GLY A 177 -0.49 3.21 5.65
N VAL A 178 -0.89 2.02 6.07
CA VAL A 178 -1.61 1.84 7.33
C VAL A 178 -0.82 0.86 8.21
N LEU A 179 0.20 1.38 8.88
CA LEU A 179 0.94 0.64 9.88
C LEU A 179 0.23 0.75 11.25
N GLU A 180 -0.21 1.94 11.59
CA GLU A 180 -0.99 2.27 12.78
C GLU A 180 -2.29 2.99 12.40
N PRO A 181 -3.42 2.68 13.07
CA PRO A 181 -3.58 1.68 14.13
C PRO A 181 -3.43 0.25 13.58
N LEU A 182 -2.97 -0.67 14.45
CA LEU A 182 -2.59 -2.03 14.07
C LEU A 182 -3.73 -2.80 13.39
N GLN A 183 -4.97 -2.61 13.88
CA GLN A 183 -6.17 -3.28 13.38
C GLN A 183 -6.64 -2.79 12.00
N ALA A 184 -6.18 -1.62 11.56
CA ALA A 184 -6.59 -1.08 10.26
C ALA A 184 -5.96 -1.89 9.11
N SER A 185 -6.74 -2.14 8.07
CA SER A 185 -6.28 -2.81 6.86
C SER A 185 -5.34 -1.91 6.06
N PRO A 186 -4.32 -2.46 5.39
CA PRO A 186 -3.52 -1.69 4.44
C PRO A 186 -4.35 -1.30 3.21
N VAL A 187 -3.89 -0.28 2.49
CA VAL A 187 -4.43 0.01 1.16
C VAL A 187 -4.07 -1.14 0.21
N ILE A 188 -5.04 -1.54 -0.60
CA ILE A 188 -4.89 -2.61 -1.57
C ILE A 188 -5.30 -2.09 -2.94
N VAL A 189 -4.41 -2.22 -3.92
CA VAL A 189 -4.68 -2.02 -5.34
C VAL A 189 -4.55 -3.39 -6.00
N GLU A 190 -5.66 -3.95 -6.48
CA GLU A 190 -5.67 -5.26 -7.14
C GLU A 190 -5.06 -5.17 -8.55
N ASP A 191 -4.98 -6.30 -9.25
CA ASP A 191 -4.30 -6.43 -10.53
C ASP A 191 -4.89 -5.51 -11.62
N ASN A 192 -4.08 -5.14 -12.60
CA ASN A 192 -4.48 -4.41 -13.82
C ASN A 192 -5.11 -3.03 -13.58
N CYS A 193 -4.87 -2.41 -12.42
CA CYS A 193 -5.36 -1.08 -12.11
C CYS A 193 -4.49 0.03 -12.70
N PHE A 194 -5.13 1.16 -13.00
CA PHE A 194 -4.46 2.40 -13.33
C PHE A 194 -4.86 3.48 -12.33
N ILE A 195 -3.90 4.06 -11.64
CA ILE A 195 -4.11 5.16 -10.70
C ILE A 195 -3.54 6.43 -11.32
N GLY A 196 -4.42 7.34 -11.71
CA GLY A 196 -4.08 8.59 -12.40
C GLY A 196 -3.23 9.54 -11.56
N ALA A 197 -2.42 10.34 -12.23
CA ALA A 197 -1.46 11.23 -11.60
C ALA A 197 -2.08 12.10 -10.49
N ARG A 198 -1.32 12.29 -9.40
CA ARG A 198 -1.75 13.10 -8.24
C ARG A 198 -3.03 12.62 -7.54
N SER A 199 -3.43 11.37 -7.77
CA SER A 199 -4.49 10.74 -6.97
C SER A 199 -3.96 10.26 -5.63
N GLU A 200 -4.85 10.16 -4.64
CA GLU A 200 -4.53 9.65 -3.31
C GLU A 200 -5.52 8.53 -2.95
N VAL A 201 -4.99 7.37 -2.54
CA VAL A 201 -5.77 6.25 -2.03
C VAL A 201 -5.24 5.91 -0.64
N ALA A 202 -6.06 6.07 0.38
CA ALA A 202 -5.63 5.99 1.76
C ALA A 202 -6.58 5.17 2.65
N GLU A 203 -6.23 5.02 3.93
CA GLU A 203 -7.10 4.49 5.00
C GLU A 203 -7.67 3.09 4.71
N GLY A 204 -6.86 2.20 4.11
CA GLY A 204 -7.26 0.81 3.87
C GLY A 204 -8.26 0.60 2.75
N VAL A 205 -8.45 1.58 1.89
CA VAL A 205 -9.31 1.46 0.70
C VAL A 205 -8.80 0.35 -0.21
N ILE A 206 -9.73 -0.42 -0.77
CA ILE A 206 -9.46 -1.46 -1.76
C ILE A 206 -9.87 -0.94 -3.14
N VAL A 207 -8.93 -0.85 -4.07
CA VAL A 207 -9.20 -0.62 -5.48
C VAL A 207 -9.20 -1.97 -6.19
N ARG A 208 -10.39 -2.44 -6.58
CA ARG A 208 -10.57 -3.75 -7.19
C ARG A 208 -10.02 -3.80 -8.60
N GLU A 209 -9.77 -5.02 -9.05
CA GLU A 209 -9.14 -5.36 -10.31
C GLU A 209 -9.66 -4.55 -11.52
N GLY A 210 -8.74 -4.17 -12.40
CA GLY A 210 -9.04 -3.50 -13.67
C GLY A 210 -9.58 -2.08 -13.55
N SER A 211 -9.66 -1.52 -12.35
CA SER A 211 -10.20 -0.17 -12.14
C SER A 211 -9.24 0.90 -12.64
N VAL A 212 -9.81 2.01 -13.11
CA VAL A 212 -9.12 3.19 -13.60
C VAL A 212 -9.56 4.38 -12.76
N LEU A 213 -8.64 4.99 -12.03
CA LEU A 213 -8.84 6.27 -11.39
C LEU A 213 -8.23 7.36 -12.29
N SER A 214 -9.01 8.38 -12.63
CA SER A 214 -8.46 9.52 -13.35
C SER A 214 -7.52 10.33 -12.45
N MET A 215 -6.81 11.28 -13.03
CA MET A 215 -5.95 12.17 -12.24
C MET A 215 -6.74 12.94 -11.18
N GLY A 216 -6.13 13.16 -10.01
CA GLY A 216 -6.69 13.96 -8.94
C GLY A 216 -7.88 13.34 -8.20
N VAL A 217 -8.03 12.02 -8.22
CA VAL A 217 -9.04 11.31 -7.42
C VAL A 217 -8.51 11.07 -6.01
N PHE A 218 -9.22 11.53 -4.98
CA PHE A 218 -8.87 11.39 -3.57
C PHE A 218 -9.88 10.47 -2.87
N ILE A 219 -9.43 9.30 -2.39
CA ILE A 219 -10.28 8.30 -1.76
C ILE A 219 -9.68 7.87 -0.42
N GLY A 220 -10.38 8.19 0.67
CA GLY A 220 -10.17 7.62 2.00
C GLY A 220 -11.36 6.74 2.39
N ALA A 221 -11.31 6.12 3.57
CA ALA A 221 -12.32 5.16 4.04
C ALA A 221 -13.76 5.74 4.06
N SER A 222 -13.90 7.02 4.35
CA SER A 222 -15.19 7.72 4.43
C SER A 222 -15.61 8.40 3.12
N THR A 223 -14.74 8.44 2.12
CA THR A 223 -15.04 9.08 0.84
C THR A 223 -16.19 8.35 0.15
N LYS A 224 -17.23 9.09 -0.25
CA LYS A 224 -18.32 8.53 -1.03
C LYS A 224 -17.90 8.33 -2.46
N ILE A 225 -18.12 7.12 -2.96
CA ILE A 225 -17.87 6.73 -4.35
C ILE A 225 -19.25 6.50 -4.97
N VAL A 226 -19.69 7.43 -5.80
CA VAL A 226 -21.05 7.44 -6.37
C VAL A 226 -21.03 6.81 -7.75
N ASP A 227 -21.78 5.75 -7.95
CA ASP A 227 -22.06 5.22 -9.28
C ASP A 227 -23.15 6.07 -9.94
N ARG A 228 -22.79 6.82 -10.99
CA ARG A 228 -23.71 7.80 -11.60
C ARG A 228 -24.89 7.16 -12.29
N ASP A 229 -24.74 5.93 -12.80
CA ASP A 229 -25.80 5.27 -13.55
C ASP A 229 -26.84 4.65 -12.61
N SER A 230 -26.41 4.04 -11.51
CA SER A 230 -27.29 3.38 -10.54
C SER A 230 -27.67 4.26 -9.33
N GLY A 231 -26.92 5.33 -9.08
CA GLY A 231 -27.04 6.14 -7.86
C GLY A 231 -26.49 5.43 -6.59
N ARG A 232 -25.96 4.24 -6.72
CA ARG A 232 -25.38 3.50 -5.59
C ARG A 232 -24.14 4.19 -5.05
N ILE A 233 -24.01 4.21 -3.72
CA ILE A 233 -22.85 4.79 -3.03
C ILE A 233 -22.03 3.65 -2.42
N PHE A 234 -20.73 3.66 -2.69
CA PHE A 234 -19.74 2.78 -2.08
C PHE A 234 -18.83 3.58 -1.14
N GLN A 235 -18.23 2.92 -0.17
CA GLN A 235 -17.21 3.47 0.73
C GLN A 235 -16.19 2.39 1.05
N GLY A 236 -14.91 2.77 1.18
CA GLY A 236 -13.82 1.86 1.49
C GLY A 236 -13.41 0.92 0.35
N GLU A 237 -14.18 0.88 -0.74
CA GLU A 237 -13.91 0.00 -1.89
C GLU A 237 -14.35 0.63 -3.20
N VAL A 238 -13.45 0.62 -4.20
CA VAL A 238 -13.77 0.88 -5.61
C VAL A 238 -14.08 -0.46 -6.27
N PRO A 239 -15.31 -0.69 -6.77
CA PRO A 239 -15.66 -1.95 -7.42
C PRO A 239 -14.82 -2.23 -8.66
N ALA A 240 -14.60 -3.51 -8.97
CA ALA A 240 -13.80 -3.93 -10.11
C ALA A 240 -14.25 -3.29 -11.43
N TYR A 241 -13.28 -3.02 -12.30
CA TYR A 241 -13.46 -2.47 -13.65
C TYR A 241 -14.21 -1.13 -13.69
N SER A 242 -14.18 -0.36 -12.60
CA SER A 242 -14.77 0.97 -12.52
C SER A 242 -13.85 2.03 -13.11
N VAL A 243 -14.40 2.96 -13.88
CA VAL A 243 -13.73 4.20 -14.29
C VAL A 243 -14.23 5.33 -13.40
N VAL A 244 -13.29 5.91 -12.64
CA VAL A 244 -13.58 6.83 -11.53
C VAL A 244 -12.97 8.19 -11.81
N VAL A 245 -13.74 9.24 -11.60
CA VAL A 245 -13.30 10.64 -11.73
C VAL A 245 -13.59 11.40 -10.44
N PRO A 246 -12.91 12.54 -10.18
CA PRO A 246 -13.24 13.39 -9.05
C PRO A 246 -14.63 14.05 -9.27
N GLY A 247 -15.35 14.26 -8.17
CA GLY A 247 -16.63 14.90 -8.19
C GLY A 247 -16.95 15.60 -6.87
N THR A 248 -18.13 16.17 -6.79
CA THR A 248 -18.64 16.80 -5.57
C THR A 248 -20.11 16.40 -5.32
N LEU A 249 -20.47 16.31 -4.07
CA LEU A 249 -21.85 16.15 -3.62
C LEU A 249 -22.31 17.41 -2.91
N PRO A 250 -23.57 17.86 -3.13
CA PRO A 250 -24.13 18.98 -2.36
C PRO A 250 -24.03 18.71 -0.86
N GLY A 251 -23.56 19.69 -0.11
CA GLY A 251 -23.59 19.63 1.35
C GLY A 251 -25.04 19.57 1.86
N LYS A 252 -25.24 18.91 2.99
CA LYS A 252 -26.51 18.97 3.69
C LYS A 252 -26.73 20.39 4.23
N ARG A 253 -27.88 20.98 3.99
CA ARG A 253 -28.24 22.26 4.61
C ARG A 253 -28.19 22.12 6.13
N ALA A 254 -27.49 23.02 6.81
CA ALA A 254 -27.48 23.03 8.27
C ALA A 254 -28.95 23.18 8.74
N ALA A 255 -29.36 22.34 9.66
CA ALA A 255 -30.72 22.47 10.26
C ALA A 255 -30.74 23.77 11.05
N GLY A 256 -31.53 24.74 10.56
CA GLY A 256 -31.82 26.09 10.98
C GLY A 256 -31.31 26.60 12.32
N GLY A 257 -30.35 27.52 12.28
CA GLY A 257 -30.25 28.62 13.23
C GLY A 257 -30.71 29.89 12.53
N LYS A 258 -31.46 30.72 13.21
CA LYS A 258 -32.05 31.97 12.66
C LYS A 258 -31.02 33.01 12.18
N ASP A 259 -29.73 32.75 12.35
CA ASP A 259 -28.61 33.66 12.01
C ASP A 259 -27.67 33.15 10.90
N SER A 260 -28.01 32.07 10.22
CA SER A 260 -27.23 31.59 9.06
C SER A 260 -27.82 32.20 7.77
N ALA A 261 -27.69 33.51 7.64
CA ALA A 261 -27.96 34.18 6.38
C ALA A 261 -27.04 33.63 5.29
N ASP A 262 -27.68 33.06 4.25
CA ASP A 262 -27.18 32.89 2.89
C ASP A 262 -25.80 32.26 2.62
N ILE A 263 -25.20 31.47 3.55
CA ILE A 263 -24.09 30.65 3.18
C ILE A 263 -24.61 29.35 2.53
N ALA A 264 -24.46 29.26 1.22
CA ALA A 264 -24.74 28.01 0.49
C ALA A 264 -23.96 26.88 1.17
N SER A 265 -24.61 25.76 1.46
CA SER A 265 -23.94 24.59 2.05
C SER A 265 -22.75 24.18 1.16
N PRO A 266 -21.53 24.09 1.71
CA PRO A 266 -20.37 23.74 0.91
C PRO A 266 -20.56 22.35 0.30
N SER A 267 -20.13 22.18 -0.95
CA SER A 267 -20.07 20.86 -1.58
C SER A 267 -18.92 20.06 -0.99
N LEU A 268 -19.11 18.78 -0.79
CA LEU A 268 -18.08 17.87 -0.30
C LEU A 268 -17.49 17.07 -1.47
N ALA A 269 -16.17 16.89 -1.44
CA ALA A 269 -15.49 16.05 -2.42
C ALA A 269 -16.02 14.61 -2.37
N CYS A 270 -16.16 14.00 -3.53
CA CYS A 270 -16.49 12.60 -3.70
C CYS A 270 -15.73 12.03 -4.91
N ALA A 271 -15.79 10.72 -5.09
CA ALA A 271 -15.41 10.06 -6.33
C ALA A 271 -16.68 9.64 -7.08
N VAL A 272 -16.62 9.66 -8.41
CA VAL A 272 -17.75 9.28 -9.26
C VAL A 272 -17.35 8.19 -10.21
N ILE A 273 -18.02 7.05 -10.16
CA ILE A 273 -17.93 6.00 -11.18
C ILE A 273 -18.76 6.48 -12.37
N VAL A 274 -18.07 6.81 -13.47
CA VAL A 274 -18.72 7.33 -14.69
C VAL A 274 -19.09 6.22 -15.67
N LYS A 275 -18.43 5.08 -15.57
CA LYS A 275 -18.76 3.86 -16.31
C LYS A 275 -18.11 2.64 -15.68
N ARG A 276 -18.60 1.47 -16.04
CA ARG A 276 -17.94 0.18 -15.80
C ARG A 276 -17.61 -0.47 -17.12
N VAL A 277 -16.46 -1.08 -17.19
CA VAL A 277 -16.00 -1.79 -18.38
C VAL A 277 -15.85 -3.27 -18.05
N ASP A 278 -15.95 -4.13 -19.04
CA ASP A 278 -15.57 -5.52 -18.88
C ASP A 278 -14.06 -5.72 -19.11
N GLU A 279 -13.55 -6.88 -18.75
CA GLU A 279 -12.14 -7.23 -18.91
C GLU A 279 -11.67 -7.10 -20.37
N LYS A 280 -12.51 -7.49 -21.33
CA LYS A 280 -12.19 -7.43 -22.77
C LYS A 280 -12.08 -5.99 -23.27
N THR A 281 -12.99 -5.12 -22.82
CA THR A 281 -12.98 -3.69 -23.12
C THR A 281 -11.77 -3.04 -22.49
N ARG A 282 -11.47 -3.37 -21.22
CA ARG A 282 -10.29 -2.84 -20.51
C ARG A 282 -8.97 -3.20 -21.19
N ALA A 283 -8.85 -4.41 -21.71
CA ALA A 283 -7.65 -4.88 -22.40
C ALA A 283 -7.45 -4.23 -23.78
N LYS A 284 -8.51 -3.77 -24.44
CA LYS A 284 -8.48 -3.21 -25.81
C LYS A 284 -8.48 -1.69 -25.87
N THR A 285 -9.01 -1.03 -24.84
CA THR A 285 -9.23 0.42 -24.84
C THR A 285 -8.09 1.12 -24.14
N SER A 286 -7.52 2.15 -24.77
CA SER A 286 -6.52 2.97 -24.12
C SER A 286 -7.12 3.68 -22.90
N ILE A 287 -6.29 3.94 -21.88
CA ILE A 287 -6.74 4.62 -20.67
C ILE A 287 -7.33 5.99 -20.97
N ASN A 288 -6.74 6.72 -21.96
CA ASN A 288 -7.25 8.01 -22.37
C ASN A 288 -8.65 7.93 -22.98
N GLU A 289 -8.97 6.87 -23.71
CA GLU A 289 -10.33 6.64 -24.24
C GLU A 289 -11.32 6.29 -23.13
N LEU A 290 -10.87 5.53 -22.11
CA LEU A 290 -11.73 5.21 -20.96
C LEU A 290 -12.09 6.44 -20.13
N LEU A 291 -11.24 7.47 -20.13
CA LEU A 291 -11.45 8.71 -19.39
C LEU A 291 -12.22 9.79 -20.18
N ARG A 292 -12.52 9.53 -21.46
CA ARG A 292 -13.39 10.39 -22.27
C ARG A 292 -14.86 10.01 -22.09
N ASP A 293 -15.72 11.01 -21.92
CA ASP A 293 -17.19 10.85 -21.93
C ASP A 293 -17.74 10.68 -23.33
#